data_b1ebce344ed68769d9f5ec584ce8ce32
#
_entry.id   b1ebce344ed68769d9f5ec584ce8ce32
#
_cell.length_a   1.000
_cell.length_b   1.000
_cell.length_c   1.000
_cell.angle_alpha   90.00
_cell.angle_beta   90.00
_cell.angle_gamma   90.00
#
_symmetry.space_group_name_H-M   'P 1'
#
loop_
_entity.id
_entity.type
_entity.pdbx_description
1 polymer ?
#
loop_
_entity_poly.entity_id
_entity_poly.type
_entity_poly.pdbx_seq_one_letter_code
_entity_poly.pdbx_strand_id
1 'polypeptide(L)'
;DASLIENSENINLRPDFMILVNPVISLSDSIGHIGSRKNLLGESPSLERIKFFSSELHVNQSTPPTFLVHAGDDTVVSPENSFSFYHALKKNKVYAELHIYSQGEHGFLKKPAFDEWFGRTVNWMKDMGLIQ
;
A
#
# COMPACT_ATOMS: atom_id res chain seq x y z
N ASP A 1 6.09 12.93 8.86
CA ASP A 1 7.44 13.52 8.82
C ASP A 1 8.30 12.85 9.89
N ALA A 2 9.29 12.06 9.45
CA ALA A 2 10.20 11.32 10.35
C ALA A 2 11.05 12.26 11.24
N SER A 3 11.14 13.54 10.91
CA SER A 3 11.85 14.55 11.72
C SER A 3 11.22 14.80 13.10
N LEU A 4 9.95 14.36 13.29
CA LEU A 4 9.24 14.46 14.56
C LEU A 4 9.51 13.28 15.50
N ILE A 5 10.21 12.25 15.02
CA ILE A 5 10.57 11.06 15.80
C ILE A 5 11.97 11.28 16.37
N GLU A 6 12.11 11.16 17.69
CA GLU A 6 13.43 11.17 18.31
C GLU A 6 14.27 10.02 17.75
N ASN A 7 15.39 10.33 17.13
CA ASN A 7 16.28 9.38 16.48
C ASN A 7 17.74 9.73 16.83
N SER A 8 18.06 9.60 18.11
CA SER A 8 19.38 9.96 18.67
C SER A 8 20.53 9.15 18.05
N GLU A 9 20.25 7.93 17.58
CA GLU A 9 21.22 7.05 16.93
C GLU A 9 21.33 7.27 15.41
N ASN A 10 20.55 8.19 14.86
CA ASN A 10 20.51 8.49 13.43
C ASN A 10 20.24 7.25 12.54
N ILE A 11 19.36 6.35 13.00
CA ILE A 11 18.96 5.15 12.27
C ILE A 11 18.15 5.56 11.04
N ASN A 12 18.38 4.90 9.93
CA ASN A 12 17.55 5.08 8.74
C ASN A 12 16.16 4.48 8.98
N LEU A 13 15.14 5.34 9.09
CA LEU A 13 13.75 4.95 9.34
C LEU A 13 12.98 4.63 8.03
N ARG A 14 13.62 4.77 6.87
CA ARG A 14 13.01 4.41 5.59
C ARG A 14 13.05 2.88 5.43
N PRO A 15 11.91 2.22 5.14
CA PRO A 15 11.93 0.80 4.84
C PRO A 15 12.69 0.51 3.53
N ASP A 16 13.30 -0.67 3.42
CA ASP A 16 14.01 -1.10 2.22
C ASP A 16 13.04 -1.50 1.10
N PHE A 17 11.89 -2.04 1.47
CA PHE A 17 10.80 -2.41 0.55
C PHE A 17 9.45 -2.39 1.28
N MET A 18 8.36 -2.50 0.50
CA MET A 18 6.99 -2.61 1.03
C MET A 18 6.27 -3.80 0.43
N ILE A 19 5.51 -4.52 1.27
CA ILE A 19 4.56 -5.56 0.87
C ILE A 19 3.18 -5.14 1.37
N LEU A 20 2.28 -4.86 0.45
CA LEU A 20 0.97 -4.29 0.74
C LEU A 20 -0.14 -5.27 0.31
N VAL A 21 -0.92 -5.72 1.28
CA VAL A 21 -2.01 -6.70 1.09
C VAL A 21 -3.34 -6.01 1.35
N ASN A 22 -4.20 -5.91 0.34
CA ASN A 22 -5.49 -5.21 0.38
C ASN A 22 -5.38 -3.83 1.08
N PRO A 23 -4.43 -2.97 0.68
CA PRO A 23 -4.11 -1.76 1.44
C PRO A 23 -5.15 -0.66 1.29
N VAL A 24 -5.39 0.09 2.37
CA VAL A 24 -5.99 1.41 2.30
C VAL A 24 -4.88 2.40 1.93
N ILE A 25 -4.98 3.02 0.78
CA ILE A 25 -3.99 3.96 0.23
C ILE A 25 -4.55 5.39 0.23
N SER A 26 -5.69 5.56 -0.42
CA SER A 26 -6.36 6.85 -0.52
C SER A 26 -7.37 7.04 0.61
N LEU A 27 -7.50 8.28 1.06
CA LEU A 27 -8.56 8.67 1.98
C LEU A 27 -9.61 9.57 1.29
N SER A 28 -9.58 9.66 -0.05
CA SER A 28 -10.53 10.43 -0.85
C SER A 28 -11.96 9.88 -0.77
N ASP A 29 -12.94 10.69 -1.16
CA ASP A 29 -14.33 10.26 -1.20
C ASP A 29 -14.62 9.22 -2.29
N SER A 30 -13.78 9.15 -3.33
CA SER A 30 -14.02 8.27 -4.49
C SER A 30 -13.59 6.83 -4.26
N ILE A 31 -12.45 6.59 -3.61
CA ILE A 31 -11.87 5.26 -3.45
C ILE A 31 -11.42 4.95 -2.01
N GLY A 32 -11.46 5.95 -1.11
CA GLY A 32 -10.99 5.81 0.26
C GLY A 32 -11.92 4.96 1.11
N HIS A 33 -11.35 4.19 2.04
CA HIS A 33 -12.13 3.48 3.04
C HIS A 33 -12.58 4.45 4.15
N ILE A 34 -13.89 4.74 4.21
CA ILE A 34 -14.48 5.75 5.10
C ILE A 34 -14.20 5.45 6.57
N GLY A 35 -14.29 4.18 6.99
CA GLY A 35 -14.01 3.78 8.37
C GLY A 35 -12.57 4.10 8.79
N SER A 36 -11.58 3.77 7.96
CA SER A 36 -10.17 4.11 8.22
C SER A 36 -9.96 5.63 8.29
N ARG A 37 -10.58 6.37 7.36
CA ARG A 37 -10.51 7.84 7.36
C ARG A 37 -11.06 8.44 8.65
N LYS A 38 -12.24 8.00 9.08
CA LYS A 38 -12.86 8.49 10.33
C LYS A 38 -12.00 8.17 11.55
N ASN A 39 -11.48 6.95 11.63
CA ASN A 39 -10.63 6.54 12.75
C ASN A 39 -9.32 7.34 12.82
N LEU A 40 -8.73 7.66 11.67
CA LEU A 40 -7.46 8.38 11.61
C LEU A 40 -7.64 9.91 11.72
N LEU A 41 -8.64 10.47 11.06
CA LEU A 41 -8.78 11.91 10.85
C LEU A 41 -9.96 12.54 11.58
N GLY A 42 -10.86 11.74 12.14
CA GLY A 42 -12.13 12.20 12.74
C GLY A 42 -13.27 12.27 11.72
N GLU A 43 -14.45 12.69 12.18
CA GLU A 43 -15.70 12.66 11.40
C GLU A 43 -15.72 13.65 10.22
N SER A 44 -15.07 14.79 10.35
CA SER A 44 -15.14 15.88 9.38
C SER A 44 -13.72 16.44 9.08
N PRO A 45 -12.83 15.66 8.47
CA PRO A 45 -11.49 16.13 8.15
C PRO A 45 -11.52 17.15 7.02
N SER A 46 -10.61 18.14 7.07
CA SER A 46 -10.41 19.05 5.95
C SER A 46 -9.85 18.31 4.73
N LEU A 47 -10.10 18.85 3.53
CA LEU A 47 -9.55 18.30 2.29
C LEU A 47 -8.00 18.24 2.30
N GLU A 48 -7.35 19.18 2.95
CA GLU A 48 -5.90 19.21 3.12
C GLU A 48 -5.41 18.00 3.93
N ARG A 49 -6.09 17.66 5.04
CA ARG A 49 -5.76 16.48 5.83
C ARG A 49 -6.01 15.19 5.06
N ILE A 50 -7.12 15.10 4.32
CA ILE A 50 -7.40 13.95 3.46
C ILE A 50 -6.26 13.76 2.45
N LYS A 51 -5.85 14.80 1.74
CA LYS A 51 -4.74 14.75 0.79
C LYS A 51 -3.41 14.42 1.46
N PHE A 52 -3.13 14.99 2.63
CA PHE A 52 -1.89 14.76 3.36
C PHE A 52 -1.71 13.28 3.77
N PHE A 53 -2.80 12.58 4.09
CA PHE A 53 -2.76 11.16 4.47
C PHE A 53 -3.11 10.20 3.32
N SER A 54 -3.33 10.68 2.10
CA SER A 54 -3.53 9.87 0.90
C SER A 54 -2.17 9.52 0.28
N SER A 55 -1.72 8.28 0.50
CA SER A 55 -0.34 7.85 0.23
C SER A 55 0.05 7.93 -1.24
N GLU A 56 -0.91 7.74 -2.17
CA GLU A 56 -0.69 7.84 -3.61
C GLU A 56 -0.23 9.23 -4.07
N LEU A 57 -0.54 10.26 -3.29
CA LEU A 57 -0.17 11.64 -3.59
C LEU A 57 1.27 12.00 -3.17
N HIS A 58 1.90 11.14 -2.38
CA HIS A 58 3.23 11.38 -1.80
C HIS A 58 4.33 10.49 -2.38
N VAL A 59 3.98 9.64 -3.35
CA VAL A 59 4.95 8.79 -4.05
C VAL A 59 5.96 9.66 -4.80
N ASN A 60 7.23 9.37 -4.60
CA ASN A 60 8.35 10.01 -5.28
C ASN A 60 9.46 8.99 -5.57
N GLN A 61 10.56 9.41 -6.19
CA GLN A 61 11.66 8.51 -6.58
C GLN A 61 12.36 7.84 -5.39
N SER A 62 12.20 8.36 -4.17
CA SER A 62 12.73 7.76 -2.95
C SER A 62 11.77 6.76 -2.29
N THR A 63 10.55 6.59 -2.82
CA THR A 63 9.60 5.59 -2.33
C THR A 63 10.19 4.19 -2.51
N PRO A 64 10.15 3.31 -1.49
CA PRO A 64 10.70 1.97 -1.59
C PRO A 64 10.08 1.13 -2.70
N PRO A 65 10.83 0.15 -3.27
CA PRO A 65 10.25 -0.89 -4.12
C PRO A 65 9.05 -1.54 -3.44
N THR A 66 8.00 -1.82 -4.20
CA THR A 66 6.72 -2.21 -3.60
C THR A 66 6.09 -3.40 -4.32
N PHE A 67 5.72 -4.41 -3.55
CA PHE A 67 4.84 -5.49 -3.99
C PHE A 67 3.43 -5.24 -3.48
N LEU A 68 2.43 -5.31 -4.37
CA LEU A 68 1.03 -5.13 -4.04
C LEU A 68 0.23 -6.39 -4.41
N VAL A 69 -0.69 -6.76 -3.54
CA VAL A 69 -1.66 -7.81 -3.84
C VAL A 69 -3.03 -7.42 -3.31
N HIS A 70 -4.09 -7.65 -4.13
CA HIS A 70 -5.44 -7.25 -3.78
C HIS A 70 -6.46 -8.23 -4.37
N ALA A 71 -7.58 -8.44 -3.65
CA ALA A 71 -8.73 -9.15 -4.17
C ALA A 71 -9.61 -8.22 -5.01
N GLY A 72 -9.95 -8.64 -6.23
CA GLY A 72 -10.81 -7.85 -7.12
C GLY A 72 -12.26 -7.75 -6.65
N ASP A 73 -12.69 -8.68 -5.79
CA ASP A 73 -14.00 -8.72 -5.16
C ASP A 73 -14.02 -8.12 -3.73
N ASP A 74 -12.97 -7.41 -3.32
CA ASP A 74 -12.91 -6.74 -2.02
C ASP A 74 -13.94 -5.59 -1.95
N THR A 75 -14.98 -5.79 -1.14
CA THR A 75 -16.05 -4.82 -0.93
C THR A 75 -15.82 -3.93 0.30
N VAL A 76 -14.77 -4.17 1.06
CA VAL A 76 -14.38 -3.37 2.23
C VAL A 76 -13.42 -2.26 1.83
N VAL A 77 -12.33 -2.66 1.16
CA VAL A 77 -11.34 -1.72 0.62
C VAL A 77 -11.27 -1.91 -0.89
N SER A 78 -11.72 -0.93 -1.64
CA SER A 78 -11.72 -1.00 -3.10
C SER A 78 -10.31 -1.29 -3.65
N PRO A 79 -10.16 -2.23 -4.61
CA PRO A 79 -8.88 -2.49 -5.28
C PRO A 79 -8.33 -1.28 -6.05
N GLU A 80 -9.15 -0.25 -6.29
CA GLU A 80 -8.72 1.04 -6.84
C GLU A 80 -7.62 1.70 -5.99
N ASN A 81 -7.57 1.39 -4.68
CA ASN A 81 -6.45 1.82 -3.83
C ASN A 81 -5.11 1.27 -4.33
N SER A 82 -5.03 -0.03 -4.61
CA SER A 82 -3.81 -0.65 -5.13
C SER A 82 -3.49 -0.17 -6.54
N PHE A 83 -4.48 0.00 -7.42
CA PHE A 83 -4.25 0.57 -8.76
C PHE A 83 -3.71 1.98 -8.68
N SER A 84 -4.31 2.85 -7.88
CA SER A 84 -3.89 4.24 -7.71
C SER A 84 -2.43 4.33 -7.25
N PHE A 85 -2.06 3.54 -6.23
CA PHE A 85 -0.69 3.52 -5.72
C PHE A 85 0.31 2.97 -6.72
N TYR A 86 -0.02 1.86 -7.38
CA TYR A 86 0.81 1.29 -8.44
C TYR A 86 1.06 2.29 -9.58
N HIS A 87 0.03 3.01 -10.04
CA HIS A 87 0.18 4.06 -11.03
C HIS A 87 1.13 5.17 -10.57
N ALA A 88 1.00 5.60 -9.31
CA ALA A 88 1.88 6.61 -8.73
C ALA A 88 3.34 6.12 -8.66
N LEU A 89 3.57 4.87 -8.26
CA LEU A 89 4.90 4.24 -8.25
C LEU A 89 5.51 4.20 -9.67
N LYS A 90 4.76 3.72 -10.67
CA LYS A 90 5.24 3.65 -12.06
C LYS A 90 5.54 5.03 -12.65
N LYS A 91 4.71 6.03 -12.39
CA LYS A 91 4.93 7.42 -12.80
C LYS A 91 6.25 7.98 -12.25
N ASN A 92 6.60 7.60 -11.03
CA ASN A 92 7.82 8.03 -10.37
C ASN A 92 9.03 7.10 -10.59
N LYS A 93 8.90 6.10 -11.51
CA LYS A 93 9.95 5.13 -11.84
C LYS A 93 10.39 4.26 -10.66
N VAL A 94 9.53 4.08 -9.69
CA VAL A 94 9.75 3.13 -8.58
C VAL A 94 9.45 1.71 -9.07
N TYR A 95 10.29 0.76 -8.70
CA TYR A 95 10.05 -0.64 -9.00
C TYR A 95 8.83 -1.14 -8.24
N ALA A 96 7.85 -1.67 -8.95
CA ALA A 96 6.60 -2.12 -8.35
C ALA A 96 5.98 -3.29 -9.12
N GLU A 97 5.40 -4.22 -8.38
CA GLU A 97 4.64 -5.34 -8.89
C GLU A 97 3.25 -5.35 -8.26
N LEU A 98 2.22 -5.66 -9.06
CA LEU A 98 0.82 -5.70 -8.61
C LEU A 98 0.13 -6.97 -9.10
N HIS A 99 -0.47 -7.70 -8.17
CA HIS A 99 -1.32 -8.85 -8.44
C HIS A 99 -2.75 -8.59 -8.00
N ILE A 100 -3.71 -8.80 -8.91
CA ILE A 100 -5.13 -8.76 -8.62
C ILE A 100 -5.72 -10.15 -8.80
N TYR A 101 -6.25 -10.70 -7.74
CA TYR A 101 -6.98 -11.97 -7.77
C TYR A 101 -8.47 -11.70 -7.95
N SER A 102 -9.14 -12.50 -8.79
CA SER A 102 -10.57 -12.33 -9.08
C SER A 102 -11.46 -12.51 -7.84
N GLN A 103 -10.99 -13.28 -6.87
CA GLN A 103 -11.72 -13.60 -5.64
C GLN A 103 -10.75 -13.61 -4.45
N GLY A 104 -11.26 -13.24 -3.26
CA GLY A 104 -10.48 -13.28 -2.04
C GLY A 104 -11.11 -12.52 -0.88
N GLU A 105 -12.05 -11.65 -1.18
CA GLU A 105 -12.62 -10.71 -0.21
C GLU A 105 -11.51 -9.89 0.48
N HIS A 106 -11.85 -9.16 1.53
CA HIS A 106 -10.85 -8.43 2.29
C HIS A 106 -10.02 -9.39 3.17
N GLY A 107 -8.67 -9.36 3.01
CA GLY A 107 -7.74 -10.12 3.85
C GLY A 107 -7.41 -11.53 3.37
N PHE A 108 -7.91 -11.99 2.22
CA PHE A 108 -7.62 -13.32 1.66
C PHE A 108 -7.88 -14.49 2.62
N LEU A 109 -9.01 -14.46 3.33
CA LEU A 109 -9.29 -15.44 4.37
C LEU A 109 -9.45 -16.88 3.84
N LYS A 110 -9.89 -17.04 2.59
CA LYS A 110 -10.15 -18.36 1.96
C LYS A 110 -9.49 -18.53 0.60
N LYS A 111 -9.36 -17.46 -0.17
CA LYS A 111 -8.81 -17.42 -1.54
C LYS A 111 -8.07 -16.12 -1.79
N PRO A 112 -7.00 -16.14 -2.59
CA PRO A 112 -6.27 -17.32 -3.06
C PRO A 112 -5.65 -18.10 -1.89
N ALA A 113 -5.18 -19.33 -2.13
CA ALA A 113 -4.41 -20.06 -1.11
C ALA A 113 -3.20 -19.22 -0.67
N PHE A 114 -2.82 -19.31 0.61
CA PHE A 114 -1.72 -18.53 1.16
C PHE A 114 -0.44 -18.70 0.33
N ASP A 115 -0.09 -19.93 0.00
CA ASP A 115 1.14 -20.24 -0.77
C ASP A 115 1.12 -19.65 -2.19
N GLU A 116 -0.06 -19.41 -2.77
CA GLU A 116 -0.17 -18.79 -4.10
C GLU A 116 0.26 -17.32 -4.07
N TRP A 117 -0.36 -16.49 -3.23
CA TRP A 117 -0.02 -15.07 -3.22
C TRP A 117 1.29 -14.78 -2.47
N PHE A 118 1.54 -15.50 -1.38
CA PHE A 118 2.79 -15.33 -0.61
C PHE A 118 3.98 -15.90 -1.35
N GLY A 119 3.82 -17.01 -2.09
CA GLY A 119 4.85 -17.55 -2.98
C GLY A 119 5.29 -16.54 -4.04
N ARG A 120 4.36 -15.77 -4.62
CA ARG A 120 4.71 -14.66 -5.54
C ARG A 120 5.49 -13.56 -4.84
N THR A 121 5.12 -13.22 -3.62
CA THR A 121 5.87 -12.27 -2.79
C THR A 121 7.32 -12.74 -2.55
N VAL A 122 7.49 -14.01 -2.20
CA VAL A 122 8.82 -14.61 -1.99
C VAL A 122 9.65 -14.58 -3.28
N ASN A 123 9.05 -14.93 -4.42
CA ASN A 123 9.74 -14.86 -5.72
C ASN A 123 10.15 -13.42 -6.05
N TRP A 124 9.26 -12.45 -5.87
CA TRP A 124 9.58 -11.04 -6.05
C TRP A 124 10.75 -10.59 -5.15
N MET A 125 10.76 -11.02 -3.89
CA MET A 125 11.87 -10.72 -2.96
C MET A 125 13.20 -11.33 -3.43
N LYS A 126 13.18 -12.55 -3.99
CA LYS A 126 14.37 -13.18 -4.59
C LYS A 126 14.86 -12.43 -5.82
N ASP A 127 13.95 -12.06 -6.73
CA ASP A 127 14.28 -11.31 -7.95
C ASP A 127 14.89 -9.94 -7.63
N MET A 128 14.48 -9.36 -6.50
CA MET A 128 15.04 -8.11 -5.97
C MET A 128 16.35 -8.30 -5.18
N GLY A 129 16.80 -9.54 -4.97
CA GLY A 129 17.99 -9.84 -4.17
C GLY A 129 17.84 -9.54 -2.67
N LEU A 130 16.62 -9.48 -2.17
CA LEU A 130 16.33 -9.19 -0.75
C LEU A 130 16.46 -10.44 0.12
N ILE A 131 16.28 -11.61 -0.45
CA ILE A 131 16.45 -12.92 0.19
C ILE A 131 17.14 -13.90 -0.77
N GLN A 132 17.71 -14.98 -0.22
CA GLN A 132 18.36 -16.08 -0.96
C GLN A 132 17.38 -17.21 -1.26
#